data_8704efdabbaf57fe0bae53a5aada8e62
#
_entry.id   8704efdabbaf57fe0bae53a5aada8e62
#
_cell.length_a   1.000
_cell.length_b   1.000
_cell.length_c   1.000
_cell.angle_alpha   90.00
_cell.angle_beta   90.00
_cell.angle_gamma   90.00
#
_symmetry.space_group_name_H-M   'P 1'
#
loop_
_entity.id
_entity.type
_entity.pdbx_description
1 polymer ?
#
loop_
_entity_poly.entity_id
_entity_poly.type
_entity_poly.pdbx_seq_one_letter_code
_entity_poly.pdbx_strand_id
1 'polypeptide(L)'
;MFEEEYYFAQKKKIPCLLLHPESAVTGKYQFSGAFKSDIPVIWRGWMLNTEEYQQLHRVIALHGGTMLSSADNYISNHHITGWYECCRKFTPETVITSANANFDELICDLQWPAYFVKDYVKSLTTSRGSIAENADEIREIIKLITHYRGEIEGGICLRHIEYFIENTERRYFVLNKKVYSADSHIPHIVYDIADKINTPFFSVDIAENTAGKLRLIEIGDGQVSDIKEWDTEKFILMLNNY
;
A
#
# COMPACT_ATOMS: atom_id res chain seq x y z
N MET A 1 -10.54 12.43 6.61
CA MET A 1 -10.03 11.07 6.94
C MET A 1 -9.29 11.10 8.27
N PHE A 2 -8.04 11.55 8.36
CA PHE A 2 -7.23 11.47 9.60
C PHE A 2 -7.81 12.28 10.78
N GLU A 3 -8.53 13.39 10.55
CA GLU A 3 -9.20 14.15 11.60
C GLU A 3 -10.25 13.32 12.34
N GLU A 4 -11.04 12.54 11.61
CA GLU A 4 -12.05 11.65 12.18
C GLU A 4 -11.41 10.49 12.95
N GLU A 5 -10.31 9.90 12.41
CA GLU A 5 -9.53 8.90 13.12
C GLU A 5 -8.98 9.46 14.45
N TYR A 6 -8.43 10.67 14.43
CA TYR A 6 -7.93 11.36 15.62
C TYR A 6 -9.06 11.60 16.63
N TYR A 7 -10.24 12.06 16.19
CA TYR A 7 -11.41 12.25 17.04
C TYR A 7 -11.82 10.97 17.76
N PHE A 8 -11.93 9.85 17.04
CA PHE A 8 -12.28 8.57 17.66
C PHE A 8 -11.19 8.05 18.60
N ALA A 9 -9.92 8.21 18.25
CA ALA A 9 -8.82 7.87 19.14
C ALA A 9 -8.90 8.64 20.47
N GLN A 10 -9.13 9.95 20.43
CA GLN A 10 -9.33 10.77 21.62
C GLN A 10 -10.54 10.32 22.45
N LYS A 11 -11.68 10.11 21.80
CA LYS A 11 -12.92 9.63 22.43
C LYS A 11 -12.75 8.29 23.13
N LYS A 12 -11.95 7.40 22.55
CA LYS A 12 -11.63 6.07 23.12
C LYS A 12 -10.43 6.07 24.05
N LYS A 13 -9.84 7.24 24.31
CA LYS A 13 -8.64 7.39 25.18
C LYS A 13 -7.43 6.57 24.68
N ILE A 14 -7.35 6.33 23.38
CA ILE A 14 -6.21 5.72 22.73
C ILE A 14 -5.10 6.78 22.64
N PRO A 15 -3.88 6.50 23.11
CA PRO A 15 -2.79 7.45 23.01
C PRO A 15 -2.52 7.85 21.55
N CYS A 16 -2.59 9.13 21.25
CA CYS A 16 -2.30 9.64 19.92
C CYS A 16 -1.67 11.03 20.01
N LEU A 17 -0.77 11.30 19.08
CA LEU A 17 -0.04 12.56 18.95
C LEU A 17 -0.27 13.14 17.56
N LEU A 18 -0.31 14.45 17.46
CA LEU A 18 -0.31 15.15 16.18
C LEU A 18 1.12 15.53 15.81
N LEU A 19 1.47 15.31 14.54
CA LEU A 19 2.64 15.90 13.92
C LEU A 19 2.21 17.19 13.23
N HIS A 20 2.90 18.30 13.51
CA HIS A 20 2.64 19.59 12.86
C HIS A 20 3.16 19.55 11.40
N PRO A 21 2.30 19.68 10.37
CA PRO A 21 2.69 19.49 8.97
C PRO A 21 3.81 20.43 8.52
N GLU A 22 3.74 21.71 8.90
CA GLU A 22 4.75 22.72 8.53
C GLU A 22 6.13 22.40 9.12
N SER A 23 6.17 21.73 10.27
CA SER A 23 7.43 21.36 10.90
C SER A 23 8.12 20.20 10.16
N ALA A 24 7.35 19.28 9.58
CA ALA A 24 7.90 18.19 8.78
C ALA A 24 8.57 18.73 7.49
N VAL A 25 7.93 19.66 6.80
CA VAL A 25 8.47 20.30 5.58
C VAL A 25 9.78 21.04 5.85
N THR A 26 9.92 21.64 7.04
CA THR A 26 11.16 22.36 7.43
C THR A 26 12.22 21.46 8.07
N GLY A 27 11.96 20.16 8.19
CA GLY A 27 12.84 19.20 8.86
C GLY A 27 12.88 19.35 10.39
N LYS A 28 12.04 20.21 10.96
CA LYS A 28 11.94 20.46 12.41
C LYS A 28 10.68 19.81 12.96
N TYR A 29 10.63 18.50 12.98
CA TYR A 29 9.46 17.74 13.41
C TYR A 29 9.01 18.13 14.81
N GLN A 30 7.75 18.56 14.96
CA GLN A 30 7.13 18.92 16.22
C GLN A 30 5.90 18.03 16.47
N PHE A 31 5.87 17.38 17.63
CA PHE A 31 4.77 16.54 18.06
C PHE A 31 4.00 17.23 19.19
N SER A 32 2.69 16.97 19.26
CA SER A 32 1.79 17.55 20.27
C SER A 32 2.03 17.04 21.70
N GLY A 33 2.96 16.09 21.90
CA GLY A 33 3.29 15.51 23.19
C GLY A 33 4.50 14.60 23.12
N ALA A 34 4.76 13.86 24.20
CA ALA A 34 5.86 12.92 24.32
C ALA A 34 5.42 11.49 23.95
N PHE A 35 6.30 10.74 23.30
CA PHE A 35 6.09 9.31 23.06
C PHE A 35 6.20 8.50 24.36
N LYS A 36 5.50 7.37 24.39
CA LYS A 36 5.62 6.38 25.47
C LYS A 36 6.50 5.23 24.96
N SER A 37 7.53 4.87 25.70
CA SER A 37 8.51 3.86 25.28
C SER A 37 7.96 2.44 25.21
N ASP A 38 6.87 2.17 25.91
CA ASP A 38 6.20 0.86 26.01
C ASP A 38 5.07 0.66 25.00
N ILE A 39 4.75 1.69 24.21
CA ILE A 39 3.69 1.65 23.20
C ILE A 39 4.30 1.92 21.83
N PRO A 40 4.18 0.97 20.89
CA PRO A 40 4.67 1.20 19.53
C PRO A 40 3.87 2.29 18.82
N VAL A 41 4.56 3.04 17.99
CA VAL A 41 3.98 4.14 17.21
C VAL A 41 3.50 3.61 15.87
N ILE A 42 2.24 3.85 15.55
CA ILE A 42 1.66 3.63 14.24
C ILE A 42 1.48 5.00 13.57
N TRP A 43 2.13 5.21 12.45
CA TRP A 43 1.92 6.40 11.62
C TRP A 43 0.54 6.34 10.97
N ARG A 44 -0.26 7.40 11.12
CA ARG A 44 -1.48 7.58 10.32
C ARG A 44 -1.40 8.91 9.59
N GLY A 45 -1.14 8.86 8.29
CA GLY A 45 -0.94 10.04 7.47
C GLY A 45 -0.86 9.70 5.99
N TRP A 46 -0.52 10.71 5.19
CA TRP A 46 -0.29 10.51 3.77
C TRP A 46 0.89 9.56 3.54
N MET A 47 0.84 8.88 2.39
CA MET A 47 1.94 8.06 1.92
C MET A 47 3.20 8.92 1.80
N LEU A 48 4.28 8.41 2.34
CA LEU A 48 5.61 9.00 2.29
C LEU A 48 6.46 8.22 1.29
N ASN A 49 7.37 8.89 0.61
CA ASN A 49 8.41 8.17 -0.12
C ASN A 49 9.41 7.53 0.86
N THR A 50 10.31 6.71 0.32
CA THR A 50 11.27 5.95 1.13
C THR A 50 12.11 6.85 2.06
N GLU A 51 12.62 7.96 1.55
CA GLU A 51 13.48 8.89 2.31
C GLU A 51 12.70 9.61 3.41
N GLU A 52 11.49 10.07 3.10
CA GLU A 52 10.58 10.72 4.04
C GLU A 52 10.20 9.78 5.20
N TYR A 53 9.88 8.52 4.89
CA TYR A 53 9.55 7.54 5.93
C TYR A 53 10.77 7.20 6.80
N GLN A 54 11.93 7.02 6.22
CA GLN A 54 13.19 6.81 6.97
C GLN A 54 13.49 8.00 7.88
N GLN A 55 13.24 9.23 7.39
CA GLN A 55 13.44 10.43 8.20
C GLN A 55 12.44 10.50 9.35
N LEU A 56 11.15 10.24 9.11
CA LEU A 56 10.13 10.17 10.15
C LEU A 56 10.50 9.13 11.21
N HIS A 57 10.89 7.93 10.79
CA HIS A 57 11.32 6.84 11.67
C HIS A 57 12.49 7.27 12.58
N ARG A 58 13.53 7.89 12.02
CA ARG A 58 14.67 8.40 12.78
C ARG A 58 14.26 9.46 13.79
N VAL A 59 13.41 10.41 13.39
CA VAL A 59 12.97 11.49 14.26
C VAL A 59 12.12 10.98 15.42
N ILE A 60 11.20 10.05 15.18
CA ILE A 60 10.40 9.43 16.24
C ILE A 60 11.32 8.71 17.24
N ALA A 61 12.33 7.98 16.77
CA ALA A 61 13.30 7.31 17.63
C ALA A 61 14.11 8.32 18.48
N LEU A 62 14.54 9.44 17.92
CA LEU A 62 15.23 10.51 18.65
C LEU A 62 14.35 11.14 19.75
N HIS A 63 13.02 11.12 19.59
CA HIS A 63 12.05 11.59 20.60
C HIS A 63 11.58 10.48 21.55
N GLY A 64 12.25 9.32 21.54
CA GLY A 64 11.97 8.21 22.46
C GLY A 64 10.81 7.30 22.04
N GLY A 65 10.26 7.44 20.82
CA GLY A 65 9.25 6.55 20.28
C GLY A 65 9.87 5.35 19.54
N THR A 66 9.09 4.28 19.40
CA THR A 66 9.46 3.10 18.60
C THR A 66 8.37 2.83 17.57
N MET A 67 8.70 2.95 16.28
CA MET A 67 7.74 2.66 15.21
C MET A 67 7.39 1.18 15.18
N LEU A 68 6.12 0.85 14.95
CA LEU A 68 5.66 -0.53 14.73
C LEU A 68 6.27 -1.13 13.46
N SER A 69 6.20 -0.41 12.35
CA SER A 69 6.80 -0.82 11.09
C SER A 69 8.17 -0.19 10.92
N SER A 70 9.19 -1.00 10.62
CA SER A 70 10.50 -0.50 10.20
C SER A 70 10.41 0.14 8.81
N ALA A 71 11.43 0.88 8.41
CA ALA A 71 11.51 1.42 7.05
C ALA A 71 11.52 0.31 5.98
N ASP A 72 12.19 -0.81 6.25
CA ASP A 72 12.20 -1.96 5.35
C ASP A 72 10.82 -2.62 5.23
N ASN A 73 10.07 -2.73 6.33
CA ASN A 73 8.70 -3.23 6.32
C ASN A 73 7.78 -2.32 5.49
N TYR A 74 7.92 -1.01 5.67
CA TYR A 74 7.15 -0.01 4.93
C TYR A 74 7.36 -0.15 3.41
N ILE A 75 8.62 -0.20 2.97
CA ILE A 75 8.99 -0.38 1.56
C ILE A 75 8.51 -1.74 1.05
N SER A 76 8.71 -2.81 1.82
CA SER A 76 8.30 -4.17 1.44
C SER A 76 6.79 -4.30 1.23
N ASN A 77 5.97 -3.57 2.01
CA ASN A 77 4.52 -3.55 1.82
C ASN A 77 4.10 -2.72 0.61
N HIS A 78 4.78 -1.60 0.35
CA HIS A 78 4.44 -0.70 -0.74
C HIS A 78 4.89 -1.20 -2.09
N HIS A 79 6.11 -1.70 -2.19
CA HIS A 79 6.68 -2.15 -3.44
C HIS A 79 6.21 -3.57 -3.76
N ILE A 80 5.68 -3.76 -4.96
CA ILE A 80 5.27 -5.08 -5.44
C ILE A 80 6.40 -6.12 -5.34
N THR A 81 7.65 -5.68 -5.43
CA THR A 81 8.84 -6.53 -5.28
C THR A 81 8.97 -7.16 -3.89
N GLY A 82 8.38 -6.55 -2.87
CA GLY A 82 8.42 -7.05 -1.49
C GLY A 82 7.43 -8.19 -1.22
N TRP A 83 6.38 -8.33 -2.03
CA TRP A 83 5.33 -9.33 -1.77
C TRP A 83 4.94 -10.21 -2.96
N TYR A 84 5.26 -9.82 -4.20
CA TYR A 84 4.80 -10.54 -5.38
C TYR A 84 5.23 -12.01 -5.39
N GLU A 85 6.50 -12.31 -5.16
CA GLU A 85 7.00 -13.68 -5.26
C GLU A 85 6.31 -14.64 -4.27
N CYS A 86 6.09 -14.22 -3.04
CA CYS A 86 5.40 -15.07 -2.06
C CYS A 86 3.88 -15.15 -2.29
N CYS A 87 3.30 -14.16 -2.98
CA CYS A 87 1.87 -14.08 -3.26
C CYS A 87 1.49 -14.32 -4.73
N ARG A 88 2.44 -14.66 -5.62
CA ARG A 88 2.21 -14.76 -7.08
C ARG A 88 1.04 -15.65 -7.50
N LYS A 89 0.73 -16.69 -6.76
CA LYS A 89 -0.41 -17.58 -7.05
C LYS A 89 -1.78 -16.93 -6.80
N PHE A 90 -1.83 -15.87 -6.02
CA PHE A 90 -3.06 -15.18 -5.64
C PHE A 90 -3.37 -13.95 -6.50
N THR A 91 -2.40 -13.42 -7.23
CA THR A 91 -2.47 -12.19 -8.02
C THR A 91 -2.29 -12.49 -9.52
N PRO A 92 -2.72 -11.61 -10.43
CA PRO A 92 -2.42 -11.77 -11.85
C PRO A 92 -0.92 -11.84 -12.11
N GLU A 93 -0.54 -12.61 -13.12
CA GLU A 93 0.85 -12.73 -13.54
C GLU A 93 1.46 -11.34 -13.81
N THR A 94 2.64 -11.09 -13.28
CA THR A 94 3.29 -9.78 -13.36
C THR A 94 4.77 -9.95 -13.68
N VAL A 95 5.25 -9.23 -14.68
CA VAL A 95 6.67 -9.08 -14.99
C VAL A 95 7.16 -7.75 -14.44
N ILE A 96 8.25 -7.80 -13.68
CA ILE A 96 8.89 -6.65 -13.06
C ILE A 96 10.14 -6.32 -13.85
N THR A 97 10.26 -5.07 -14.30
CA THR A 97 11.35 -4.64 -15.20
C THR A 97 11.76 -3.19 -14.93
N SER A 98 12.79 -2.74 -15.66
CA SER A 98 13.23 -1.35 -15.65
C SER A 98 12.31 -0.47 -16.51
N ALA A 99 12.20 0.82 -16.16
CA ALA A 99 11.53 1.82 -16.98
C ALA A 99 12.19 2.01 -18.37
N ASN A 100 13.43 1.59 -18.54
CA ASN A 100 14.20 1.67 -19.79
C ASN A 100 14.34 0.29 -20.48
N ALA A 101 13.50 -0.69 -20.14
CA ALA A 101 13.55 -2.02 -20.77
C ALA A 101 13.23 -1.96 -22.29
N ASN A 102 13.66 -2.97 -23.00
CA ASN A 102 13.21 -3.19 -24.38
C ASN A 102 11.81 -3.77 -24.40
N PHE A 103 10.78 -2.90 -24.40
CA PHE A 103 9.40 -3.33 -24.34
C PHE A 103 8.94 -4.09 -25.59
N ASP A 104 9.52 -3.83 -26.78
CA ASP A 104 9.19 -4.58 -27.99
C ASP A 104 9.58 -6.05 -27.86
N GLU A 105 10.78 -6.34 -27.36
CA GLU A 105 11.24 -7.69 -27.09
C GLU A 105 10.42 -8.35 -25.97
N LEU A 106 10.21 -7.62 -24.88
CA LEU A 106 9.47 -8.13 -23.71
C LEU A 106 8.04 -8.55 -24.04
N ILE A 107 7.28 -7.74 -24.80
CA ILE A 107 5.91 -8.09 -25.20
C ILE A 107 5.87 -9.22 -26.24
N CYS A 108 6.91 -9.31 -27.09
CA CYS A 108 7.05 -10.42 -28.03
C CYS A 108 7.20 -11.76 -27.31
N ASP A 109 7.94 -11.78 -26.20
CA ASP A 109 8.12 -12.99 -25.37
C ASP A 109 6.86 -13.35 -24.57
N LEU A 110 6.18 -12.34 -24.00
CA LEU A 110 5.01 -12.55 -23.14
C LEU A 110 3.76 -12.93 -23.93
N GLN A 111 3.56 -12.37 -25.11
CA GLN A 111 2.40 -12.63 -25.98
C GLN A 111 1.03 -12.45 -25.30
N TRP A 112 0.94 -11.56 -24.32
CA TRP A 112 -0.34 -11.23 -23.67
C TRP A 112 -1.16 -10.27 -24.56
N PRO A 113 -2.49 -10.37 -24.56
CA PRO A 113 -3.34 -9.50 -25.38
C PRO A 113 -3.32 -8.04 -24.94
N ALA A 114 -3.06 -7.78 -23.66
CA ALA A 114 -2.90 -6.44 -23.12
C ALA A 114 -2.15 -6.51 -21.77
N TYR A 115 -1.64 -5.36 -21.37
CA TYR A 115 -0.75 -5.17 -20.21
C TYR A 115 -1.31 -4.07 -19.31
N PHE A 116 -1.47 -4.36 -18.00
CA PHE A 116 -1.72 -3.32 -17.03
C PHE A 116 -0.38 -2.77 -16.55
N VAL A 117 -0.11 -1.50 -16.85
CA VAL A 117 1.18 -0.85 -16.60
C VAL A 117 1.12 -0.04 -15.30
N LYS A 118 2.04 -0.30 -14.39
CA LYS A 118 2.23 0.49 -13.16
C LYS A 118 3.71 0.58 -12.79
N ASP A 119 4.08 1.51 -11.93
CA ASP A 119 5.36 1.40 -11.24
C ASP A 119 5.27 0.41 -10.06
N TYR A 120 6.26 0.33 -9.20
CA TYR A 120 6.25 -0.62 -8.08
C TYR A 120 5.14 -0.34 -7.07
N VAL A 121 4.61 0.88 -7.01
CA VAL A 121 3.65 1.34 -6.01
C VAL A 121 2.27 1.61 -6.61
N LYS A 122 2.19 2.41 -7.69
CA LYS A 122 0.91 2.91 -8.21
C LYS A 122 0.79 2.81 -9.73
N SER A 123 -0.47 2.74 -10.19
CA SER A 123 -0.85 2.86 -11.59
C SER A 123 -1.16 4.32 -11.95
N LEU A 124 -1.33 4.58 -13.26
CA LEU A 124 -1.80 5.86 -13.77
C LEU A 124 -3.30 6.02 -13.49
N THR A 125 -3.69 7.11 -12.85
CA THR A 125 -5.08 7.41 -12.45
C THR A 125 -5.74 8.49 -13.33
N THR A 126 -5.23 8.72 -14.54
CA THR A 126 -5.80 9.66 -15.50
C THR A 126 -6.86 9.00 -16.38
N SER A 127 -7.58 9.80 -17.20
CA SER A 127 -8.56 9.29 -18.18
C SER A 127 -7.96 8.33 -19.22
N ARG A 128 -6.62 8.40 -19.48
CA ARG A 128 -5.90 7.44 -20.34
C ARG A 128 -5.91 6.04 -19.74
N GLY A 129 -5.86 5.94 -18.40
CA GLY A 129 -5.75 4.67 -17.71
C GLY A 129 -4.38 3.99 -17.89
N SER A 130 -4.27 2.76 -17.37
CA SER A 130 -3.02 2.00 -17.28
C SER A 130 -2.95 0.78 -18.19
N ILE A 131 -3.90 0.61 -19.12
CA ILE A 131 -3.92 -0.54 -20.04
C ILE A 131 -3.19 -0.17 -21.33
N ALA A 132 -2.31 -1.04 -21.79
CA ALA A 132 -1.56 -0.97 -23.03
C ALA A 132 -1.68 -2.25 -23.83
N GLU A 133 -1.78 -2.16 -25.16
CA GLU A 133 -1.84 -3.30 -26.07
C GLU A 133 -0.52 -3.50 -26.84
N ASN A 134 0.37 -2.52 -26.80
CA ASN A 134 1.64 -2.52 -27.50
C ASN A 134 2.73 -1.74 -26.75
N ALA A 135 3.97 -1.84 -27.21
CA ALA A 135 5.13 -1.22 -26.58
C ALA A 135 5.09 0.32 -26.57
N ASP A 136 4.50 0.93 -27.61
CA ASP A 136 4.40 2.40 -27.67
C ASP A 136 3.43 2.94 -26.63
N GLU A 137 2.32 2.26 -26.40
CA GLU A 137 1.37 2.59 -25.36
C GLU A 137 1.96 2.38 -23.95
N ILE A 138 2.79 1.34 -23.75
CA ILE A 138 3.54 1.16 -22.49
C ILE A 138 4.44 2.38 -22.26
N ARG A 139 5.21 2.80 -23.26
CA ARG A 139 6.09 3.98 -23.16
C ARG A 139 5.32 5.26 -22.90
N GLU A 140 4.14 5.43 -23.55
CA GLU A 140 3.25 6.56 -23.29
C GLU A 140 2.79 6.60 -21.83
N ILE A 141 2.31 5.47 -21.28
CA ILE A 141 1.85 5.39 -19.89
C ILE A 141 2.99 5.70 -18.93
N ILE A 142 4.20 5.19 -19.17
CA ILE A 142 5.39 5.49 -18.36
C ILE A 142 5.69 7.00 -18.36
N LYS A 143 5.65 7.65 -19.52
CA LYS A 143 5.83 9.11 -19.62
C LYS A 143 4.77 9.87 -18.83
N LEU A 144 3.51 9.42 -18.88
CA LEU A 144 2.42 10.05 -18.14
C LEU A 144 2.57 9.84 -16.63
N ILE A 145 2.97 8.64 -16.17
CA ILE A 145 3.26 8.40 -14.75
C ILE A 145 4.35 9.39 -14.29
N THR A 146 5.46 9.49 -15.03
CA THR A 146 6.54 10.42 -14.71
C THR A 146 6.06 11.88 -14.73
N HIS A 147 5.23 12.27 -15.71
CA HIS A 147 4.72 13.64 -15.82
C HIS A 147 3.83 14.03 -14.61
N TYR A 148 2.91 13.16 -14.21
CA TYR A 148 1.94 13.47 -13.14
C TYR A 148 2.47 13.23 -11.71
N ARG A 149 3.45 12.33 -11.54
CA ARG A 149 3.99 11.97 -10.23
C ARG A 149 5.41 12.49 -9.99
N GLY A 150 6.06 13.03 -11.02
CA GLY A 150 7.43 13.54 -10.97
C GLY A 150 8.49 12.46 -11.22
N GLU A 151 8.24 11.21 -10.84
CA GLU A 151 9.20 10.10 -10.98
C GLU A 151 8.50 8.74 -11.13
N ILE A 152 9.27 7.74 -11.55
CA ILE A 152 8.91 6.32 -11.49
C ILE A 152 9.51 5.74 -10.20
N GLU A 153 8.68 5.23 -9.32
CA GLU A 153 9.14 4.63 -8.08
C GLU A 153 9.58 3.18 -8.31
N GLY A 154 10.90 2.96 -8.21
CA GLY A 154 11.55 1.66 -8.38
C GLY A 154 11.71 1.25 -9.84
N GLY A 155 10.70 0.73 -10.48
CA GLY A 155 10.69 0.26 -11.87
C GLY A 155 9.28 0.11 -12.40
N ILE A 156 9.12 -0.66 -13.48
CA ILE A 156 7.83 -0.90 -14.14
C ILE A 156 7.36 -2.33 -13.92
N CYS A 157 6.07 -2.48 -13.72
CA CYS A 157 5.36 -3.73 -13.68
C CYS A 157 4.41 -3.81 -14.87
N LEU A 158 4.55 -4.86 -15.66
CA LEU A 158 3.57 -5.28 -16.65
C LEU A 158 2.77 -6.44 -16.05
N ARG A 159 1.50 -6.21 -15.78
CA ARG A 159 0.61 -7.23 -15.21
C ARG A 159 -0.33 -7.74 -16.28
N HIS A 160 -0.49 -9.05 -16.37
CA HIS A 160 -1.49 -9.68 -17.23
C HIS A 160 -2.89 -9.19 -16.88
N ILE A 161 -3.69 -8.86 -17.88
CA ILE A 161 -5.05 -8.35 -17.67
C ILE A 161 -5.94 -9.48 -17.17
N GLU A 162 -6.57 -9.26 -16.04
CA GLU A 162 -7.75 -9.99 -15.56
C GLU A 162 -8.91 -9.01 -15.45
N TYR A 163 -10.11 -9.44 -15.83
CA TYR A 163 -11.31 -8.62 -15.69
C TYR A 163 -11.97 -8.90 -14.34
N PHE A 164 -12.27 -7.83 -13.61
CA PHE A 164 -12.86 -7.89 -12.27
C PHE A 164 -14.32 -7.44 -12.30
N ILE A 165 -15.12 -8.00 -11.39
CA ILE A 165 -16.51 -7.58 -11.18
C ILE A 165 -16.47 -6.26 -10.42
N GLU A 166 -17.18 -5.25 -10.93
CA GLU A 166 -17.24 -3.93 -10.30
C GLU A 166 -17.76 -3.99 -8.86
N ASN A 167 -17.23 -3.15 -8.00
CA ASN A 167 -17.64 -3.01 -6.59
C ASN A 167 -17.42 -4.27 -5.73
N THR A 168 -16.60 -5.25 -6.19
CA THR A 168 -16.24 -6.42 -5.39
C THR A 168 -14.93 -6.24 -4.63
N GLU A 169 -14.17 -5.20 -4.90
CA GLU A 169 -12.92 -4.95 -4.18
C GLU A 169 -13.21 -4.63 -2.70
N ARG A 170 -12.51 -5.35 -1.80
CA ARG A 170 -12.59 -5.21 -0.35
C ARG A 170 -11.21 -5.11 0.24
N ARG A 171 -11.06 -4.26 1.25
CA ARG A 171 -9.82 -4.07 2.00
C ARG A 171 -9.89 -4.78 3.34
N TYR A 172 -8.86 -5.58 3.60
CA TYR A 172 -8.60 -6.23 4.88
C TYR A 172 -7.35 -5.62 5.49
N PHE A 173 -7.29 -5.57 6.81
CA PHE A 173 -6.07 -5.21 7.53
C PHE A 173 -5.52 -6.41 8.29
N VAL A 174 -4.20 -6.49 8.32
CA VAL A 174 -3.47 -7.49 9.11
C VAL A 174 -2.57 -6.74 10.09
N LEU A 175 -2.82 -6.95 11.39
CA LEU A 175 -2.03 -6.38 12.47
C LEU A 175 -1.53 -7.52 13.34
N ASN A 176 -0.20 -7.66 13.46
CA ASN A 176 0.46 -8.73 14.21
C ASN A 176 -0.09 -10.13 13.87
N LYS A 177 -0.15 -10.45 12.57
CA LYS A 177 -0.69 -11.72 12.03
C LYS A 177 -2.20 -11.92 12.22
N LYS A 178 -2.89 -11.04 12.92
CA LYS A 178 -4.34 -11.13 13.04
C LYS A 178 -5.02 -10.38 11.90
N VAL A 179 -5.93 -11.06 11.23
CA VAL A 179 -6.70 -10.51 10.10
C VAL A 179 -7.98 -9.87 10.61
N TYR A 180 -8.32 -8.72 10.02
CA TYR A 180 -9.51 -7.96 10.33
C TYR A 180 -10.23 -7.54 9.05
N SER A 181 -11.56 -7.42 9.10
CA SER A 181 -12.42 -6.98 7.99
C SER A 181 -13.44 -5.93 8.44
N ALA A 182 -13.95 -5.15 7.50
CA ALA A 182 -14.98 -4.15 7.76
C ALA A 182 -16.30 -4.76 8.26
N ASP A 183 -16.71 -5.90 7.70
CA ASP A 183 -18.03 -6.55 7.92
C ASP A 183 -17.95 -7.86 8.72
N SER A 184 -16.77 -8.22 9.22
CA SER A 184 -16.49 -9.47 9.94
C SER A 184 -16.46 -10.74 9.08
N HIS A 185 -16.63 -10.60 7.76
CA HIS A 185 -16.44 -11.68 6.80
C HIS A 185 -15.00 -11.65 6.26
N ILE A 186 -14.27 -12.77 6.38
CA ILE A 186 -12.87 -12.88 5.92
C ILE A 186 -12.74 -14.12 5.05
N PRO A 187 -12.59 -13.98 3.72
CA PRO A 187 -12.34 -15.10 2.83
C PRO A 187 -11.01 -15.79 3.16
N HIS A 188 -10.94 -17.11 2.95
CA HIS A 188 -9.76 -17.92 3.29
C HIS A 188 -8.47 -17.42 2.61
N ILE A 189 -8.57 -16.94 1.38
CA ILE A 189 -7.43 -16.36 0.63
C ILE A 189 -6.70 -15.26 1.42
N VAL A 190 -7.41 -14.48 2.25
CA VAL A 190 -6.79 -13.39 3.05
C VAL A 190 -5.89 -13.96 4.14
N TYR A 191 -6.28 -15.06 4.78
CA TYR A 191 -5.44 -15.77 5.74
C TYR A 191 -4.21 -16.37 5.06
N ASP A 192 -4.41 -17.02 3.89
CA ASP A 192 -3.31 -17.58 3.11
C ASP A 192 -2.26 -16.53 2.71
N ILE A 193 -2.70 -15.31 2.39
CA ILE A 193 -1.82 -14.18 2.08
C ILE A 193 -1.15 -13.66 3.35
N ALA A 194 -1.91 -13.49 4.44
CA ALA A 194 -1.40 -12.99 5.71
C ALA A 194 -0.27 -13.88 6.28
N ASP A 195 -0.34 -15.18 6.05
CA ASP A 195 0.70 -16.12 6.43
C ASP A 195 2.00 -15.95 5.63
N LYS A 196 1.94 -15.37 4.42
CA LYS A 196 3.10 -15.17 3.55
C LYS A 196 3.84 -13.86 3.84
N ILE A 197 3.12 -12.84 4.32
CA ILE A 197 3.69 -11.52 4.56
C ILE A 197 4.22 -11.44 6.00
N ASN A 198 5.48 -11.06 6.15
CA ASN A 198 6.14 -11.03 7.46
C ASN A 198 6.39 -9.61 7.96
N THR A 199 5.40 -8.73 7.80
CA THR A 199 5.41 -7.37 8.33
C THR A 199 4.32 -7.20 9.38
N PRO A 200 4.48 -6.30 10.37
CA PRO A 200 3.57 -6.24 11.50
C PRO A 200 2.21 -5.62 11.17
N PHE A 201 2.14 -4.72 10.15
CA PHE A 201 0.89 -4.04 9.81
C PHE A 201 0.80 -3.74 8.32
N PHE A 202 -0.17 -4.32 7.65
CA PHE A 202 -0.39 -4.14 6.21
C PHE A 202 -1.87 -4.27 5.84
N SER A 203 -2.23 -3.77 4.66
CA SER A 203 -3.53 -3.97 4.04
C SER A 203 -3.46 -5.00 2.93
N VAL A 204 -4.57 -5.69 2.68
CA VAL A 204 -4.77 -6.68 1.61
C VAL A 204 -6.02 -6.30 0.84
N ASP A 205 -5.88 -5.98 -0.44
CA ASP A 205 -6.99 -5.69 -1.33
C ASP A 205 -7.32 -6.93 -2.17
N ILE A 206 -8.55 -7.42 -2.05
CA ILE A 206 -9.08 -8.59 -2.77
C ILE A 206 -10.26 -8.14 -3.63
N ALA A 207 -10.31 -8.62 -4.87
CA ALA A 207 -11.48 -8.47 -5.73
C ALA A 207 -11.86 -9.81 -6.39
N GLU A 208 -13.10 -9.93 -6.81
CA GLU A 208 -13.59 -11.09 -7.57
C GLU A 208 -13.43 -10.83 -9.07
N ASN A 209 -12.81 -11.77 -9.78
CA ASN A 209 -12.73 -11.70 -11.23
C ASN A 209 -13.98 -12.26 -11.90
N THR A 210 -14.16 -12.02 -13.20
CA THR A 210 -15.34 -12.46 -13.97
C THR A 210 -15.49 -13.98 -14.05
N ALA A 211 -14.49 -14.75 -13.65
CA ALA A 211 -14.55 -16.20 -13.52
C ALA A 211 -15.00 -16.67 -12.10
N GLY A 212 -15.42 -15.73 -11.21
CA GLY A 212 -15.85 -16.03 -9.85
C GLY A 212 -14.72 -16.35 -8.89
N LYS A 213 -13.48 -15.98 -9.22
CA LYS A 213 -12.30 -16.25 -8.39
C LYS A 213 -11.85 -15.00 -7.66
N LEU A 214 -11.62 -15.12 -6.36
CA LEU A 214 -11.00 -14.04 -5.57
C LEU A 214 -9.52 -13.92 -5.91
N ARG A 215 -9.08 -12.68 -6.14
CA ARG A 215 -7.72 -12.34 -6.52
C ARG A 215 -7.15 -11.22 -5.66
N LEU A 216 -5.88 -11.34 -5.31
CA LEU A 216 -5.12 -10.26 -4.68
C LEU A 216 -4.87 -9.15 -5.70
N ILE A 217 -5.33 -7.96 -5.38
CA ILE A 217 -5.09 -6.75 -6.18
C ILE A 217 -3.80 -6.08 -5.76
N GLU A 218 -3.65 -5.86 -4.43
CA GLU A 218 -2.51 -5.14 -3.87
C GLU A 218 -2.29 -5.48 -2.39
N ILE A 219 -1.03 -5.43 -1.98
CA ILE A 219 -0.62 -5.28 -0.58
C ILE A 219 -0.20 -3.83 -0.39
N GLY A 220 -0.62 -3.20 0.70
CA GLY A 220 -0.22 -1.86 1.07
C GLY A 220 0.30 -1.81 2.50
N ASP A 221 1.08 -0.79 2.86
CA ASP A 221 1.41 -0.57 4.26
C ASP A 221 0.17 -0.07 5.02
N GLY A 222 -0.20 -0.74 6.10
CA GLY A 222 -1.42 -0.47 6.85
C GLY A 222 -1.48 0.94 7.45
N GLN A 223 -0.32 1.58 7.66
CA GLN A 223 -0.21 2.89 8.27
C GLN A 223 -0.72 4.01 7.36
N VAL A 224 -0.51 3.90 6.04
CA VAL A 224 -0.87 4.91 5.05
C VAL A 224 -1.99 4.46 4.12
N SER A 225 -2.48 3.24 4.30
CA SER A 225 -3.64 2.74 3.59
C SER A 225 -4.91 3.49 3.99
N ASP A 226 -5.68 3.87 2.99
CA ASP A 226 -7.04 4.38 3.17
C ASP A 226 -7.93 3.30 3.80
N ILE A 227 -8.92 3.68 4.57
CA ILE A 227 -9.82 2.76 5.25
C ILE A 227 -10.98 2.26 4.38
N LYS A 228 -11.16 2.82 3.16
CA LYS A 228 -12.20 2.42 2.19
C LYS A 228 -13.59 2.27 2.84
N GLU A 229 -14.15 1.06 2.79
CA GLU A 229 -15.49 0.72 3.32
C GLU A 229 -15.55 0.54 4.84
N TRP A 230 -14.43 0.72 5.55
CA TRP A 230 -14.41 0.53 7.00
C TRP A 230 -15.07 1.69 7.74
N ASP A 231 -15.77 1.36 8.81
CA ASP A 231 -16.16 2.31 9.83
C ASP A 231 -14.94 2.82 10.58
N THR A 232 -14.80 4.15 10.73
CA THR A 232 -13.60 4.78 11.32
C THR A 232 -13.41 4.36 12.79
N GLU A 233 -14.50 4.24 13.57
CA GLU A 233 -14.41 3.81 14.98
C GLU A 233 -13.91 2.37 15.06
N LYS A 234 -14.43 1.47 14.20
CA LYS A 234 -14.01 0.08 14.13
C LYS A 234 -12.53 -0.04 13.77
N PHE A 235 -12.08 0.75 12.79
CA PHE A 235 -10.67 0.79 12.40
C PHE A 235 -9.76 1.23 13.56
N ILE A 236 -10.11 2.31 14.26
CA ILE A 236 -9.34 2.81 15.41
C ILE A 236 -9.32 1.80 16.56
N LEU A 237 -10.44 1.11 16.83
CA LEU A 237 -10.47 0.03 17.82
C LEU A 237 -9.58 -1.16 17.41
N MET A 238 -9.49 -1.47 16.13
CA MET A 238 -8.56 -2.48 15.63
C MET A 238 -7.11 -2.11 15.95
N LEU A 239 -6.70 -0.86 15.74
CA LEU A 239 -5.34 -0.39 16.04
C LEU A 239 -5.00 -0.49 17.54
N ASN A 240 -5.98 -0.44 18.43
CA ASN A 240 -5.78 -0.57 19.86
C ASN A 240 -5.63 -2.04 20.35
N ASN A 241 -5.76 -3.02 19.45
CA ASN A 241 -5.57 -4.45 19.77
C ASN A 241 -4.11 -4.92 19.59
N TYR A 242 -3.19 -3.98 19.60
CA TYR A 242 -1.75 -4.28 19.54
C TYR A 242 -1.28 -4.96 20.82
#